data_2c66ddadcceffaed4e3b1b13bb0dcf72
#
_entry.id   2c66ddadcceffaed4e3b1b13bb0dcf72
#
_cell.length_a   1.000
_cell.length_b   1.000
_cell.length_c   1.000
_cell.angle_alpha   90.00
_cell.angle_beta   90.00
_cell.angle_gamma   90.00
#
_symmetry.space_group_name_H-M   'P 1'
#
loop_
_entity.id
_entity.type
_entity.pdbx_description
1 polymer ?
#
loop_
_entity_poly.entity_id
_entity_poly.type
_entity_poly.pdbx_seq_one_letter_code
_entity_poly.pdbx_strand_id
1 'polypeptide(L)'
;MPGSVPPPSPTAVDDPAPSPVAVSGPAHLLRLTLLMAGSCLPVLGAVLIAPVLPRMQDHFASTPGAKALVPLALTVPALSLALLAPFAGVIVDRLGRKRLLIVATVLYAMFGTAPLWLDSLGAIIGSRALVGVAEAAIMTCCTTLIGDYYSGRQRVKYLALQAVCTSASATAFFVVGGAVGAAGWRAPFWIYAVSLLIAPLMAAALPNPAARAATQEAPAVAVARRPFPWRPMAGICALTFFGAMVFYTVPVEMAYLLDDLGVENPGVIGLATAIASAATVAGALVFARLKRSPDVALPAVFAICGAGFGVMFLAGSVPLLVVGAVVNCLGTGMLLPALLTSAMSRLAFEDRGRGTGLWTSAFFGGAFVCPLVLLALESAVGGLAGAVGLLGAAAAVVAAGLWGALRRAGAAHPRPLPKPLA
;
A
#
# COMPACT_ATOMS: atom_id res chain seq x y z
N MET A 1 -59.72 11.02 -48.67
CA MET A 1 -58.79 12.09 -48.27
C MET A 1 -57.92 11.54 -47.11
N PRO A 2 -56.62 11.34 -47.25
CA PRO A 2 -55.75 10.92 -46.18
C PRO A 2 -55.29 12.13 -45.40
N GLY A 3 -55.43 12.04 -44.04
CA GLY A 3 -55.05 13.08 -43.09
C GLY A 3 -53.54 13.28 -43.03
N SER A 4 -53.11 14.52 -43.15
CA SER A 4 -51.72 14.99 -43.01
C SER A 4 -51.28 14.92 -41.55
N VAL A 5 -50.21 14.16 -41.28
CA VAL A 5 -49.47 14.15 -40.01
C VAL A 5 -48.65 15.46 -39.93
N PRO A 6 -48.79 16.24 -38.84
CA PRO A 6 -47.95 17.44 -38.69
C PRO A 6 -46.48 17.07 -38.46
N PRO A 7 -45.51 17.90 -38.91
CA PRO A 7 -44.09 17.66 -38.72
C PRO A 7 -43.73 17.81 -37.25
N PRO A 8 -42.70 17.06 -36.76
CA PRO A 8 -42.24 17.17 -35.38
C PRO A 8 -41.59 18.55 -35.13
N SER A 9 -41.93 19.13 -33.99
CA SER A 9 -41.43 20.43 -33.54
C SER A 9 -39.91 20.42 -33.33
N PRO A 10 -39.16 21.44 -33.78
CA PRO A 10 -37.74 21.56 -33.47
C PRO A 10 -37.59 22.31 -32.16
N THR A 11 -37.39 21.63 -31.05
CA THR A 11 -36.76 22.21 -29.83
C THR A 11 -36.22 21.13 -28.93
N ALA A 12 -35.07 20.58 -29.29
CA ALA A 12 -34.10 20.21 -28.30
C ALA A 12 -33.02 21.27 -28.36
N VAL A 13 -33.13 22.28 -27.51
CA VAL A 13 -32.01 23.17 -27.23
C VAL A 13 -30.95 22.29 -26.61
N ASP A 14 -29.87 22.02 -27.35
CA ASP A 14 -28.63 21.48 -26.84
C ASP A 14 -28.16 22.43 -25.73
N ASP A 15 -28.51 22.12 -24.51
CA ASP A 15 -27.80 22.70 -23.37
C ASP A 15 -26.32 22.30 -23.49
N PRO A 16 -25.41 23.29 -23.59
CA PRO A 16 -24.00 22.98 -23.72
C PRO A 16 -23.58 22.18 -22.50
N ALA A 17 -23.09 20.98 -22.74
CA ALA A 17 -22.47 20.16 -21.71
C ALA A 17 -21.53 21.05 -20.89
N PRO A 18 -21.64 21.06 -19.53
CA PRO A 18 -20.86 21.94 -18.68
C PRO A 18 -19.36 21.75 -19.02
N SER A 19 -18.76 22.84 -19.46
CA SER A 19 -17.37 22.91 -19.89
C SER A 19 -16.48 22.27 -18.82
N PRO A 20 -15.54 21.37 -19.15
CA PRO A 20 -14.58 20.86 -18.17
C PRO A 20 -13.87 22.06 -17.57
N VAL A 21 -13.89 22.18 -16.24
CA VAL A 21 -13.18 23.22 -15.48
C VAL A 21 -11.76 23.29 -16.06
N ALA A 22 -11.35 24.47 -16.51
CA ALA A 22 -10.06 24.70 -17.16
C ALA A 22 -8.93 24.08 -16.31
N VAL A 23 -8.26 23.07 -16.86
CA VAL A 23 -7.34 22.17 -16.16
C VAL A 23 -5.92 22.76 -16.11
N SER A 24 -5.76 24.06 -16.34
CA SER A 24 -4.48 24.76 -16.37
C SER A 24 -4.53 26.01 -15.52
N GLY A 25 -3.68 26.06 -14.47
CA GLY A 25 -3.53 27.22 -13.62
C GLY A 25 -2.86 26.87 -12.30
N PRO A 26 -2.29 27.84 -11.55
CA PRO A 26 -1.59 27.59 -10.29
C PRO A 26 -2.48 26.92 -9.24
N ALA A 27 -3.77 27.21 -9.23
CA ALA A 27 -4.73 26.58 -8.31
C ALA A 27 -4.92 25.08 -8.58
N HIS A 28 -4.88 24.65 -9.84
CA HIS A 28 -4.94 23.24 -10.20
C HIS A 28 -3.68 22.49 -9.73
N LEU A 29 -2.50 23.07 -9.97
CA LEU A 29 -1.23 22.48 -9.55
C LEU A 29 -1.18 22.33 -8.02
N LEU A 30 -1.60 23.37 -7.28
CA LEU A 30 -1.66 23.33 -5.81
C LEU A 30 -2.57 22.20 -5.30
N ARG A 31 -3.78 22.04 -5.88
CA ARG A 31 -4.71 20.95 -5.51
C ARG A 31 -4.08 19.58 -5.73
N LEU A 32 -3.47 19.38 -6.88
CA LEU A 32 -2.82 18.12 -7.23
C LEU A 32 -1.66 17.83 -6.27
N THR A 33 -0.80 18.81 -6.01
CA THR A 33 0.32 18.69 -5.07
C THR A 33 -0.14 18.34 -3.67
N LEU A 34 -1.22 18.98 -3.16
CA LEU A 34 -1.77 18.68 -1.85
C LEU A 34 -2.34 17.26 -1.75
N LEU A 35 -3.01 16.76 -2.81
CA LEU A 35 -3.50 15.39 -2.85
C LEU A 35 -2.35 14.38 -2.93
N MET A 36 -1.27 14.68 -3.66
CA MET A 36 -0.06 13.84 -3.70
C MET A 36 0.63 13.83 -2.34
N ALA A 37 0.85 15.01 -1.72
CA ALA A 37 1.43 15.12 -0.39
C ALA A 37 0.60 14.37 0.67
N GLY A 38 -0.73 14.53 0.66
CA GLY A 38 -1.63 13.78 1.53
C GLY A 38 -1.51 12.27 1.33
N SER A 39 -1.39 11.82 0.08
CA SER A 39 -1.23 10.39 -0.24
C SER A 39 0.10 9.80 0.25
N CYS A 40 1.12 10.63 0.47
CA CYS A 40 2.41 10.19 1.03
C CYS A 40 2.39 10.06 2.56
N LEU A 41 1.43 10.66 3.28
CA LEU A 41 1.37 10.59 4.75
C LEU A 41 1.22 9.15 5.30
N PRO A 42 0.35 8.27 4.75
CA PRO A 42 0.31 6.88 5.21
C PRO A 42 1.62 6.11 4.98
N VAL A 43 2.37 6.46 3.92
CA VAL A 43 3.69 5.86 3.66
C VAL A 43 4.71 6.35 4.70
N LEU A 44 4.66 7.65 5.06
CA LEU A 44 5.49 8.19 6.14
C LEU A 44 5.27 7.42 7.43
N GLY A 45 4.02 7.19 7.82
CA GLY A 45 3.68 6.42 9.01
C GLY A 45 4.21 4.99 9.01
N ALA A 46 4.25 4.36 7.83
CA ALA A 46 4.67 2.97 7.68
C ALA A 46 6.20 2.75 7.72
N VAL A 47 7.02 3.78 7.42
CA VAL A 47 8.46 3.55 7.21
C VAL A 47 9.40 4.49 7.99
N LEU A 48 8.91 5.66 8.43
CA LEU A 48 9.75 6.72 8.97
C LEU A 48 10.57 6.30 10.20
N ILE A 49 9.97 5.53 11.10
CA ILE A 49 10.60 5.12 12.36
C ILE A 49 11.39 3.81 12.24
N ALA A 50 11.35 3.13 11.11
CA ALA A 50 12.02 1.85 10.92
C ALA A 50 13.54 1.91 11.24
N PRO A 51 14.31 2.94 10.81
CA PRO A 51 15.74 3.01 11.10
C PRO A 51 16.09 3.19 12.58
N VAL A 52 15.13 3.60 13.43
CA VAL A 52 15.37 3.84 14.86
C VAL A 52 14.80 2.75 15.76
N LEU A 53 14.20 1.69 15.20
CA LEU A 53 13.61 0.61 15.98
C LEU A 53 14.60 -0.06 16.94
N PRO A 54 15.86 -0.39 16.57
CA PRO A 54 16.83 -0.96 17.53
C PRO A 54 17.05 -0.03 18.72
N ARG A 55 17.30 1.25 18.50
CA ARG A 55 17.46 2.24 19.59
C ARG A 55 16.22 2.40 20.47
N MET A 56 15.04 2.30 19.88
CA MET A 56 13.79 2.29 20.62
C MET A 56 13.69 1.01 21.48
N GLN A 57 14.10 -0.12 20.96
CA GLN A 57 14.13 -1.39 21.68
C GLN A 57 15.09 -1.33 22.88
N ASP A 58 16.28 -0.75 22.71
CA ASP A 58 17.25 -0.55 23.80
C ASP A 58 16.68 0.36 24.88
N HIS A 59 16.00 1.45 24.49
CA HIS A 59 15.36 2.35 25.45
C HIS A 59 14.29 1.67 26.30
N PHE A 60 13.54 0.72 25.74
CA PHE A 60 12.49 -0.03 26.43
C PHE A 60 12.94 -1.45 26.85
N ALA A 61 14.24 -1.73 26.89
CA ALA A 61 14.76 -3.07 27.19
C ALA A 61 14.27 -3.63 28.54
N SER A 62 13.99 -2.77 29.54
CA SER A 62 13.44 -3.14 30.83
C SER A 62 11.92 -3.46 30.78
N THR A 63 11.22 -3.15 29.69
CA THR A 63 9.78 -3.37 29.56
C THR A 63 9.53 -4.82 29.13
N PRO A 64 8.73 -5.61 29.89
CA PRO A 64 8.40 -6.97 29.48
C PRO A 64 7.79 -7.02 28.09
N GLY A 65 8.33 -7.87 27.20
CA GLY A 65 7.85 -8.03 25.83
C GLY A 65 8.29 -6.94 24.86
N ALA A 66 9.23 -6.06 25.22
CA ALA A 66 9.73 -4.98 24.34
C ALA A 66 10.14 -5.48 22.95
N LYS A 67 10.79 -6.65 22.86
CA LYS A 67 11.21 -7.28 21.59
C LYS A 67 10.04 -7.52 20.62
N ALA A 68 8.85 -7.83 21.12
CA ALA A 68 7.65 -7.97 20.31
C ALA A 68 6.93 -6.63 20.10
N LEU A 69 6.87 -5.80 21.14
CA LEU A 69 6.06 -4.59 21.16
C LEU A 69 6.67 -3.44 20.32
N VAL A 70 8.00 -3.35 20.24
CA VAL A 70 8.66 -2.26 19.49
C VAL A 70 8.43 -2.40 17.98
N PRO A 71 8.65 -3.56 17.33
CA PRO A 71 8.25 -3.73 15.92
C PRO A 71 6.74 -3.51 15.69
N LEU A 72 5.89 -3.88 16.67
CA LEU A 72 4.46 -3.60 16.59
C LEU A 72 4.14 -2.10 16.57
N ALA A 73 4.92 -1.24 17.21
CA ALA A 73 4.73 0.21 17.11
C ALA A 73 4.84 0.71 15.65
N LEU A 74 5.61 0.05 14.79
CA LEU A 74 5.65 0.32 13.35
C LEU A 74 4.45 -0.26 12.60
N THR A 75 3.99 -1.46 12.95
CA THR A 75 3.01 -2.21 12.14
C THR A 75 1.58 -2.15 12.65
N VAL A 76 1.30 -1.69 13.88
CA VAL A 76 -0.06 -1.49 14.40
C VAL A 76 -0.93 -0.56 13.53
N PRO A 77 -0.41 0.52 12.91
CA PRO A 77 -1.21 1.27 11.95
C PRO A 77 -1.79 0.39 10.83
N ALA A 78 -1.02 -0.60 10.36
CA ALA A 78 -1.51 -1.54 9.36
C ALA A 78 -2.70 -2.39 9.86
N LEU A 79 -2.74 -2.77 11.14
CA LEU A 79 -3.91 -3.44 11.71
C LEU A 79 -5.16 -2.55 11.60
N SER A 80 -5.04 -1.26 11.94
CA SER A 80 -6.16 -0.32 11.84
C SER A 80 -6.65 -0.20 10.37
N LEU A 81 -5.71 -0.12 9.41
CA LEU A 81 -6.04 -0.12 7.99
C LEU A 81 -6.73 -1.43 7.58
N ALA A 82 -6.23 -2.58 8.02
CA ALA A 82 -6.82 -3.88 7.71
C ALA A 82 -8.28 -3.98 8.17
N LEU A 83 -8.56 -3.50 9.38
CA LEU A 83 -9.90 -3.53 9.96
C LEU A 83 -10.87 -2.53 9.30
N LEU A 84 -10.38 -1.36 8.91
CA LEU A 84 -11.21 -0.29 8.35
C LEU A 84 -11.39 -0.38 6.83
N ALA A 85 -10.48 -1.04 6.11
CA ALA A 85 -10.50 -1.09 4.64
C ALA A 85 -11.84 -1.55 4.03
N PRO A 86 -12.56 -2.56 4.56
CA PRO A 86 -13.84 -2.98 3.99
C PRO A 86 -14.94 -1.91 4.13
N PHE A 87 -14.82 -1.01 5.09
CA PHE A 87 -15.82 0.00 5.44
C PHE A 87 -15.42 1.41 4.99
N ALA A 88 -14.18 1.61 4.56
CA ALA A 88 -13.59 2.92 4.30
C ALA A 88 -14.43 3.75 3.30
N GLY A 89 -14.92 3.15 2.21
CA GLY A 89 -15.76 3.84 1.23
C GLY A 89 -17.05 4.37 1.85
N VAL A 90 -17.76 3.55 2.62
CA VAL A 90 -19.03 3.94 3.27
C VAL A 90 -18.81 5.06 4.29
N ILE A 91 -17.72 4.99 5.06
CA ILE A 91 -17.37 6.01 6.06
C ILE A 91 -17.10 7.35 5.37
N VAL A 92 -16.28 7.32 4.30
CA VAL A 92 -15.90 8.51 3.52
C VAL A 92 -17.12 9.17 2.86
N ASP A 93 -18.03 8.38 2.31
CA ASP A 93 -19.23 8.90 1.66
C ASP A 93 -20.21 9.55 2.67
N ARG A 94 -20.31 8.99 3.89
CA ARG A 94 -21.19 9.54 4.94
C ARG A 94 -20.65 10.81 5.60
N LEU A 95 -19.34 10.88 5.85
CA LEU A 95 -18.72 11.99 6.58
C LEU A 95 -18.30 13.17 5.69
N GLY A 96 -18.30 12.97 4.37
CA GLY A 96 -17.87 13.96 3.39
C GLY A 96 -16.35 13.98 3.20
N ARG A 97 -15.91 13.70 1.98
CA ARG A 97 -14.51 13.41 1.58
C ARG A 97 -13.50 14.47 2.00
N LYS A 98 -13.79 15.76 1.69
CA LYS A 98 -12.89 16.87 2.03
C LYS A 98 -12.81 17.08 3.56
N ARG A 99 -13.97 17.09 4.24
CA ARG A 99 -14.02 17.33 5.69
C ARG A 99 -13.28 16.23 6.45
N LEU A 100 -13.53 14.97 6.08
CA LEU A 100 -12.87 13.83 6.69
C LEU A 100 -11.35 13.86 6.44
N LEU A 101 -10.90 14.24 5.23
CA LEU A 101 -9.48 14.36 4.91
C LEU A 101 -8.78 15.38 5.82
N ILE A 102 -9.38 16.58 6.01
CA ILE A 102 -8.79 17.62 6.84
C ILE A 102 -8.71 17.17 8.30
N VAL A 103 -9.80 16.63 8.85
CA VAL A 103 -9.84 16.14 10.24
C VAL A 103 -8.82 15.01 10.43
N ALA A 104 -8.79 14.03 9.52
CA ALA A 104 -7.85 12.93 9.60
C ALA A 104 -6.40 13.41 9.52
N THR A 105 -6.08 14.42 8.70
CA THR A 105 -4.73 14.99 8.59
C THR A 105 -4.30 15.68 9.89
N VAL A 106 -5.21 16.36 10.58
CA VAL A 106 -4.94 16.96 11.91
C VAL A 106 -4.73 15.86 12.96
N LEU A 107 -5.63 14.86 13.02
CA LEU A 107 -5.50 13.72 13.94
C LEU A 107 -4.22 12.92 13.70
N TYR A 108 -3.83 12.77 12.44
CA TYR A 108 -2.56 12.14 12.06
C TYR A 108 -1.36 12.86 12.67
N ALA A 109 -1.35 14.20 12.65
CA ALA A 109 -0.31 14.98 13.31
C ALA A 109 -0.32 14.80 14.82
N MET A 110 -1.49 14.92 15.45
CA MET A 110 -1.63 14.82 16.91
C MET A 110 -1.17 13.46 17.44
N PHE A 111 -1.65 12.38 16.85
CA PHE A 111 -1.29 11.04 17.30
C PHE A 111 0.11 10.63 16.82
N GLY A 112 0.55 11.12 15.65
CA GLY A 112 1.89 10.84 15.13
C GLY A 112 3.00 11.49 15.95
N THR A 113 2.76 12.68 16.51
CA THR A 113 3.71 13.36 17.41
C THR A 113 3.61 12.92 18.86
N ALA A 114 2.57 12.20 19.27
CA ALA A 114 2.35 11.77 20.65
C ALA A 114 3.55 11.03 21.28
N PRO A 115 4.34 10.18 20.56
CA PRO A 115 5.52 9.52 21.14
C PRO A 115 6.63 10.49 21.59
N LEU A 116 6.58 11.78 21.25
CA LEU A 116 7.54 12.77 21.75
C LEU A 116 7.47 12.96 23.27
N TRP A 117 6.29 12.76 23.84
CA TRP A 117 6.01 12.98 25.28
C TRP A 117 5.37 11.77 25.97
N LEU A 118 5.20 10.64 25.27
CA LEU A 118 4.75 9.39 25.88
C LEU A 118 5.96 8.58 26.33
N ASP A 119 5.94 8.11 27.58
CA ASP A 119 7.01 7.29 28.17
C ASP A 119 6.64 5.81 28.27
N SER A 120 5.39 5.45 28.04
CA SER A 120 4.90 4.07 28.05
C SER A 120 4.83 3.50 26.63
N LEU A 121 5.45 2.34 26.41
CA LEU A 121 5.43 1.62 25.13
C LEU A 121 3.98 1.27 24.72
N GLY A 122 3.12 0.91 25.68
CA GLY A 122 1.70 0.65 25.45
C GLY A 122 0.95 1.89 24.96
N ALA A 123 1.21 3.07 25.55
CA ALA A 123 0.61 4.33 25.11
C ALA A 123 1.11 4.75 23.72
N ILE A 124 2.40 4.52 23.42
CA ILE A 124 2.97 4.73 22.09
C ILE A 124 2.23 3.85 21.07
N ILE A 125 2.09 2.55 21.32
CA ILE A 125 1.36 1.62 20.43
C ILE A 125 -0.09 2.07 20.25
N GLY A 126 -0.77 2.50 21.32
CA GLY A 126 -2.12 3.07 21.25
C GLY A 126 -2.20 4.28 20.33
N SER A 127 -1.24 5.22 20.44
CA SER A 127 -1.17 6.38 19.55
C SER A 127 -0.95 5.96 18.09
N ARG A 128 -0.14 4.94 17.84
CA ARG A 128 0.12 4.38 16.50
C ARG A 128 -1.13 3.74 15.90
N ALA A 129 -1.95 3.05 16.71
CA ALA A 129 -3.24 2.53 16.24
C ALA A 129 -4.18 3.67 15.76
N LEU A 130 -4.21 4.79 16.48
CA LEU A 130 -4.99 5.97 16.10
C LEU A 130 -4.41 6.66 14.85
N VAL A 131 -3.08 6.68 14.68
CA VAL A 131 -2.43 7.08 13.42
C VAL A 131 -2.97 6.24 12.26
N GLY A 132 -3.04 4.91 12.41
CA GLY A 132 -3.56 4.02 11.37
C GLY A 132 -5.03 4.28 11.00
N VAL A 133 -5.87 4.66 11.97
CA VAL A 133 -7.25 5.11 11.69
C VAL A 133 -7.24 6.36 10.80
N ALA A 134 -6.39 7.34 11.12
CA ALA A 134 -6.25 8.55 10.33
C ALA A 134 -5.69 8.24 8.93
N GLU A 135 -4.71 7.34 8.82
CA GLU A 135 -4.12 6.88 7.54
C GLU A 135 -5.17 6.25 6.62
N ALA A 136 -6.04 5.39 7.15
CA ALA A 136 -7.12 4.77 6.39
C ALA A 136 -8.05 5.82 5.77
N ALA A 137 -8.40 6.85 6.54
CA ALA A 137 -9.22 7.96 6.07
C ALA A 137 -8.48 8.80 5.02
N ILE A 138 -7.22 9.19 5.27
CA ILE A 138 -6.41 10.00 4.35
C ILE A 138 -6.24 9.27 3.01
N MET A 139 -5.82 8.01 3.02
CA MET A 139 -5.58 7.20 1.82
C MET A 139 -6.85 7.11 0.96
N THR A 140 -7.97 6.80 1.59
CA THR A 140 -9.26 6.67 0.89
C THR A 140 -9.75 8.01 0.36
N CYS A 141 -9.69 9.09 1.16
CA CYS A 141 -10.13 10.41 0.74
C CYS A 141 -9.28 10.98 -0.41
N CYS A 142 -7.94 10.85 -0.36
CA CYS A 142 -7.08 11.35 -1.43
C CYS A 142 -7.38 10.65 -2.76
N THR A 143 -7.53 9.33 -2.74
CA THR A 143 -7.84 8.55 -3.96
C THR A 143 -9.23 8.87 -4.50
N THR A 144 -10.24 9.01 -3.63
CA THR A 144 -11.61 9.35 -4.07
C THR A 144 -11.72 10.77 -4.57
N LEU A 145 -11.05 11.75 -3.94
CA LEU A 145 -11.03 13.14 -4.40
C LEU A 145 -10.34 13.30 -5.76
N ILE A 146 -9.29 12.53 -6.04
CA ILE A 146 -8.74 12.46 -7.41
C ILE A 146 -9.81 11.98 -8.39
N GLY A 147 -10.60 10.98 -8.00
CA GLY A 147 -11.71 10.47 -8.79
C GLY A 147 -12.84 11.49 -9.02
N ASP A 148 -13.09 12.41 -8.05
CA ASP A 148 -14.12 13.42 -8.11
C ASP A 148 -13.71 14.66 -8.95
N TYR A 149 -12.45 15.07 -8.77
CA TYR A 149 -11.96 16.29 -9.44
C TYR A 149 -11.56 16.05 -10.89
N TYR A 150 -11.19 14.81 -11.23
CA TYR A 150 -10.66 14.46 -12.54
C TYR A 150 -11.43 13.32 -13.20
N SER A 151 -11.58 13.36 -14.51
CA SER A 151 -12.31 12.37 -15.31
C SER A 151 -11.44 11.80 -16.44
N GLY A 152 -11.88 10.67 -17.01
CA GLY A 152 -11.28 10.06 -18.19
C GLY A 152 -9.77 9.84 -18.09
N ARG A 153 -9.01 10.27 -19.09
CA ARG A 153 -7.55 10.08 -19.19
C ARG A 153 -6.78 10.80 -18.07
N GLN A 154 -7.27 11.95 -17.60
CA GLN A 154 -6.63 12.70 -16.52
C GLN A 154 -6.70 11.98 -15.18
N ARG A 155 -7.86 11.39 -14.86
CA ARG A 155 -8.02 10.55 -13.66
C ARG A 155 -7.01 9.41 -13.62
N VAL A 156 -6.88 8.68 -14.73
CA VAL A 156 -5.91 7.58 -14.84
C VAL A 156 -4.48 8.09 -14.66
N LYS A 157 -4.12 9.22 -15.29
CA LYS A 157 -2.81 9.84 -15.16
C LYS A 157 -2.49 10.22 -13.71
N TYR A 158 -3.43 10.83 -12.98
CA TYR A 158 -3.17 11.30 -11.62
C TYR A 158 -3.20 10.17 -10.58
N LEU A 159 -3.99 9.13 -10.78
CA LEU A 159 -3.89 7.91 -9.96
C LEU A 159 -2.55 7.18 -10.18
N ALA A 160 -2.06 7.14 -11.42
CA ALA A 160 -0.71 6.62 -11.68
C ALA A 160 0.39 7.50 -11.04
N LEU A 161 0.25 8.83 -11.12
CA LEU A 161 1.17 9.76 -10.45
C LEU A 161 1.15 9.57 -8.93
N GLN A 162 -0.03 9.38 -8.32
CA GLN A 162 -0.18 9.07 -6.89
C GLN A 162 0.63 7.82 -6.52
N ALA A 163 0.50 6.74 -7.30
CA ALA A 163 1.26 5.51 -7.06
C ALA A 163 2.77 5.72 -7.16
N VAL A 164 3.25 6.51 -8.11
CA VAL A 164 4.67 6.86 -8.25
C VAL A 164 5.14 7.71 -7.06
N CYS A 165 4.38 8.74 -6.67
CA CYS A 165 4.71 9.60 -5.53
C CYS A 165 4.79 8.81 -4.22
N THR A 166 3.81 7.92 -3.95
CA THR A 166 3.81 7.10 -2.73
C THR A 166 4.97 6.12 -2.72
N SER A 167 5.30 5.49 -3.84
CA SER A 167 6.46 4.57 -3.92
C SER A 167 7.79 5.30 -3.74
N ALA A 168 7.97 6.47 -4.37
CA ALA A 168 9.17 7.27 -4.23
C ALA A 168 9.32 7.86 -2.81
N SER A 169 8.20 8.23 -2.17
CA SER A 169 8.19 8.78 -0.82
C SER A 169 8.69 7.77 0.23
N ALA A 170 8.45 6.47 0.05
CA ALA A 170 8.97 5.44 0.95
C ALA A 170 10.50 5.49 1.02
N THR A 171 11.18 5.55 -0.13
CA THR A 171 12.64 5.66 -0.23
C THR A 171 13.15 6.94 0.45
N ALA A 172 12.48 8.09 0.19
CA ALA A 172 12.85 9.35 0.81
C ALA A 172 12.65 9.31 2.34
N PHE A 173 11.57 8.73 2.83
CA PHE A 173 11.27 8.67 4.26
C PHE A 173 12.21 7.74 5.05
N PHE A 174 12.77 6.69 4.44
CA PHE A 174 13.84 5.91 5.07
C PHE A 174 15.10 6.76 5.27
N VAL A 175 15.51 7.55 4.26
CA VAL A 175 16.66 8.45 4.39
C VAL A 175 16.40 9.51 5.45
N VAL A 176 15.25 10.19 5.39
CA VAL A 176 14.88 11.25 6.34
C VAL A 176 14.75 10.70 7.75
N GLY A 177 14.07 9.54 7.93
CA GLY A 177 13.91 8.88 9.21
C GLY A 177 15.24 8.50 9.83
N GLY A 178 16.16 7.95 9.04
CA GLY A 178 17.53 7.63 9.47
C GLY A 178 18.33 8.87 9.84
N ALA A 179 18.34 9.90 8.98
CA ALA A 179 19.09 11.14 9.22
C ALA A 179 18.61 11.87 10.48
N VAL A 180 17.29 12.03 10.64
CA VAL A 180 16.70 12.67 11.83
C VAL A 180 16.83 11.77 13.05
N GLY A 181 16.76 10.44 12.88
CA GLY A 181 16.94 9.44 13.92
C GLY A 181 18.34 9.45 14.55
N ALA A 182 19.34 10.02 13.88
CA ALA A 182 20.68 10.24 14.46
C ALA A 182 20.64 11.13 15.72
N ALA A 183 19.67 12.06 15.80
CA ALA A 183 19.47 12.92 16.97
C ALA A 183 18.74 12.20 18.13
N GLY A 184 18.25 10.99 17.94
CA GLY A 184 17.56 10.17 18.94
C GLY A 184 16.33 9.48 18.37
N TRP A 185 15.89 8.37 19.01
CA TRP A 185 14.77 7.58 18.51
C TRP A 185 13.43 8.33 18.46
N ARG A 186 13.25 9.36 19.29
CA ARG A 186 12.04 10.22 19.29
C ARG A 186 12.04 11.25 18.17
N ALA A 187 13.22 11.66 17.67
CA ALA A 187 13.34 12.77 16.73
C ALA A 187 12.52 12.61 15.42
N PRO A 188 12.40 11.43 14.80
CA PRO A 188 11.57 11.24 13.59
C PRO A 188 10.09 11.58 13.81
N PHE A 189 9.56 11.46 15.02
CA PHE A 189 8.15 11.76 15.30
C PHE A 189 7.79 13.25 15.12
N TRP A 190 8.78 14.18 15.15
CA TRP A 190 8.54 15.58 14.81
C TRP A 190 8.07 15.79 13.37
N ILE A 191 8.42 14.90 12.46
CA ILE A 191 8.06 15.03 11.04
C ILE A 191 6.54 14.92 10.84
N TYR A 192 5.83 14.21 11.72
CA TYR A 192 4.35 14.15 11.67
C TYR A 192 3.70 15.53 11.82
N ALA A 193 4.36 16.48 12.48
CA ALA A 193 3.85 17.84 12.63
C ALA A 193 3.73 18.60 11.28
N VAL A 194 4.45 18.17 10.25
CA VAL A 194 4.33 18.75 8.89
C VAL A 194 2.88 18.65 8.37
N SER A 195 2.13 17.63 8.76
CA SER A 195 0.73 17.48 8.37
C SER A 195 -0.17 18.60 8.94
N LEU A 196 0.21 19.27 10.03
CA LEU A 196 -0.49 20.49 10.53
C LEU A 196 -0.38 21.67 9.56
N LEU A 197 0.69 21.73 8.75
CA LEU A 197 0.83 22.74 7.70
C LEU A 197 0.00 22.37 6.46
N ILE A 198 -0.12 21.07 6.18
CA ILE A 198 -0.85 20.56 5.01
C ILE A 198 -2.36 20.70 5.22
N ALA A 199 -2.88 20.46 6.43
CA ALA A 199 -4.31 20.46 6.72
C ALA A 199 -5.00 21.81 6.39
N PRO A 200 -4.51 22.99 6.84
CA PRO A 200 -5.13 24.28 6.50
C PRO A 200 -5.00 24.60 5.00
N LEU A 201 -3.90 24.21 4.34
CA LEU A 201 -3.76 24.36 2.90
C LEU A 201 -4.79 23.53 2.14
N MET A 202 -5.05 22.29 2.59
CA MET A 202 -6.12 21.46 2.05
C MET A 202 -7.50 22.08 2.29
N ALA A 203 -7.73 22.65 3.45
CA ALA A 203 -9.00 23.33 3.77
C ALA A 203 -9.27 24.52 2.82
N ALA A 204 -8.24 25.32 2.54
CA ALA A 204 -8.34 26.50 1.70
C ALA A 204 -8.37 26.18 0.19
N ALA A 205 -7.53 25.25 -0.28
CA ALA A 205 -7.30 25.05 -1.71
C ALA A 205 -8.20 23.99 -2.35
N LEU A 206 -8.64 22.97 -1.57
CA LEU A 206 -9.48 21.91 -2.13
C LEU A 206 -10.94 22.39 -2.21
N PRO A 207 -11.61 22.31 -3.38
CA PRO A 207 -13.03 22.61 -3.48
C PRO A 207 -13.85 21.53 -2.76
N ASN A 208 -15.05 21.92 -2.27
CA ASN A 208 -16.01 20.90 -1.87
C ASN A 208 -16.39 20.11 -3.15
N PRO A 209 -16.37 18.76 -3.09
CA PRO A 209 -16.96 18.00 -4.18
C PRO A 209 -18.40 18.48 -4.32
N ALA A 210 -18.73 19.15 -5.44
CA ALA A 210 -20.10 19.51 -5.70
C ALA A 210 -20.96 18.25 -5.54
N ALA A 211 -22.20 18.41 -5.10
CA ALA A 211 -23.16 17.32 -4.90
C ALA A 211 -23.52 16.61 -6.21
N ARG A 212 -22.53 16.26 -6.99
CA ARG A 212 -22.59 15.47 -8.23
C ARG A 212 -23.10 14.06 -7.98
N ALA A 213 -23.07 13.60 -6.71
CA ALA A 213 -23.60 12.32 -6.32
C ALA A 213 -25.14 12.27 -6.36
N ALA A 214 -25.84 13.40 -6.28
CA ALA A 214 -27.29 13.43 -6.29
C ALA A 214 -27.93 13.32 -7.69
N THR A 215 -27.13 13.46 -8.78
CA THR A 215 -27.63 13.48 -10.15
C THR A 215 -27.26 12.23 -10.97
N GLN A 216 -26.55 11.29 -10.40
CA GLN A 216 -26.20 10.02 -11.05
C GLN A 216 -26.72 8.80 -10.28
N GLU A 217 -27.80 8.92 -9.54
CA GLU A 217 -28.68 7.79 -9.30
C GLU A 217 -29.44 7.48 -10.59
N ALA A 218 -28.74 6.88 -11.58
CA ALA A 218 -29.45 6.04 -12.52
C ALA A 218 -30.19 5.00 -11.68
N PRO A 219 -31.51 4.77 -11.93
CA PRO A 219 -32.27 3.80 -11.16
C PRO A 219 -31.49 2.48 -11.24
N ALA A 220 -31.07 1.98 -10.06
CA ALA A 220 -30.41 0.70 -9.97
C ALA A 220 -31.40 -0.32 -10.52
N VAL A 221 -31.26 -0.66 -11.80
CA VAL A 221 -31.89 -1.84 -12.37
C VAL A 221 -31.44 -2.95 -11.43
N ALA A 222 -32.39 -3.58 -10.76
CA ALA A 222 -32.13 -4.67 -9.83
C ALA A 222 -31.60 -5.86 -10.64
N VAL A 223 -30.33 -5.78 -11.01
CA VAL A 223 -29.60 -6.90 -11.59
C VAL A 223 -29.50 -7.92 -10.49
N ALA A 224 -30.04 -9.11 -10.69
CA ALA A 224 -29.98 -10.22 -9.75
C ALA A 224 -28.53 -10.36 -9.28
N ARG A 225 -28.27 -10.02 -8.00
CA ARG A 225 -26.93 -10.02 -7.42
C ARG A 225 -26.41 -11.46 -7.46
N ARG A 226 -25.43 -11.71 -8.31
CA ARG A 226 -24.71 -12.99 -8.31
C ARG A 226 -24.02 -13.17 -6.95
N PRO A 227 -23.95 -14.38 -6.40
CA PRO A 227 -23.22 -14.62 -5.17
C PRO A 227 -21.74 -14.25 -5.35
N PHE A 228 -21.20 -13.57 -4.35
CA PHE A 228 -19.79 -13.14 -4.36
C PHE A 228 -18.86 -14.37 -4.47
N PRO A 229 -17.82 -14.34 -5.31
CA PRO A 229 -16.95 -15.51 -5.55
C PRO A 229 -15.93 -15.70 -4.40
N TRP A 230 -16.40 -16.15 -3.23
CA TRP A 230 -15.61 -16.28 -2.00
C TRP A 230 -14.39 -17.20 -2.15
N ARG A 231 -14.54 -18.36 -2.82
CA ARG A 231 -13.44 -19.34 -2.92
C ARG A 231 -12.23 -18.80 -3.68
N PRO A 232 -12.33 -18.28 -4.93
CA PRO A 232 -11.19 -17.72 -5.63
C PRO A 232 -10.67 -16.45 -4.92
N MET A 233 -11.54 -15.67 -4.29
CA MET A 233 -11.13 -14.48 -3.55
C MET A 233 -10.35 -14.83 -2.28
N ALA A 234 -10.77 -15.84 -1.51
CA ALA A 234 -10.04 -16.30 -0.32
C ALA A 234 -8.64 -16.80 -0.66
N GLY A 235 -8.47 -17.53 -1.75
CA GLY A 235 -7.15 -18.00 -2.20
C GLY A 235 -6.21 -16.86 -2.54
N ILE A 236 -6.68 -15.85 -3.28
CA ILE A 236 -5.85 -14.68 -3.61
C ILE A 236 -5.59 -13.80 -2.38
N CYS A 237 -6.54 -13.67 -1.45
CA CYS A 237 -6.35 -12.97 -0.18
C CYS A 237 -5.31 -13.67 0.70
N ALA A 238 -5.32 -15.00 0.80
CA ALA A 238 -4.30 -15.76 1.53
C ALA A 238 -2.91 -15.57 0.91
N LEU A 239 -2.82 -15.60 -0.43
CA LEU A 239 -1.58 -15.33 -1.13
C LEU A 239 -1.11 -13.88 -0.95
N THR A 240 -2.05 -12.92 -0.89
CA THR A 240 -1.75 -11.51 -0.63
C THR A 240 -1.28 -11.30 0.79
N PHE A 241 -1.90 -11.96 1.78
CA PHE A 241 -1.48 -11.92 3.18
C PHE A 241 -0.03 -12.41 3.34
N PHE A 242 0.30 -13.54 2.75
CA PHE A 242 1.68 -14.05 2.73
C PHE A 242 2.62 -13.12 1.97
N GLY A 243 2.21 -12.63 0.80
CA GLY A 243 2.99 -11.66 0.01
C GLY A 243 3.24 -10.35 0.73
N ALA A 244 2.30 -9.91 1.59
CA ALA A 244 2.50 -8.74 2.44
C ALA A 244 3.54 -8.98 3.53
N MET A 245 3.59 -10.17 4.13
CA MET A 245 4.67 -10.54 5.06
C MET A 245 6.03 -10.47 4.35
N VAL A 246 6.14 -11.06 3.15
CA VAL A 246 7.36 -11.00 2.32
C VAL A 246 7.75 -9.55 2.00
N PHE A 247 6.77 -8.68 1.72
CA PHE A 247 7.00 -7.26 1.43
C PHE A 247 7.46 -6.48 2.66
N TYR A 248 6.83 -6.69 3.82
CA TYR A 248 7.09 -5.89 5.02
C TYR A 248 8.33 -6.35 5.81
N THR A 249 8.90 -7.52 5.52
CA THR A 249 10.13 -8.00 6.18
C THR A 249 11.28 -7.01 6.04
N VAL A 250 11.56 -6.49 4.84
CA VAL A 250 12.66 -5.51 4.68
C VAL A 250 12.39 -4.20 5.40
N PRO A 251 11.23 -3.53 5.26
CA PRO A 251 10.92 -2.33 6.02
C PRO A 251 11.00 -2.47 7.55
N VAL A 252 10.68 -3.63 8.09
CA VAL A 252 10.60 -3.86 9.54
C VAL A 252 11.93 -4.37 10.11
N GLU A 253 12.53 -5.37 9.46
CA GLU A 253 13.63 -6.14 10.04
C GLU A 253 15.02 -5.71 9.56
N MET A 254 15.10 -4.89 8.51
CA MET A 254 16.40 -4.48 7.96
C MET A 254 17.26 -3.73 8.99
N ALA A 255 16.62 -2.95 9.86
CA ALA A 255 17.32 -2.22 10.92
C ALA A 255 17.96 -3.18 11.93
N TYR A 256 17.26 -4.22 12.34
CA TYR A 256 17.77 -5.24 13.27
C TYR A 256 18.84 -6.11 12.63
N LEU A 257 18.67 -6.51 11.36
CA LEU A 257 19.70 -7.27 10.63
C LEU A 257 21.00 -6.48 10.43
N LEU A 258 20.91 -5.15 10.28
CA LEU A 258 22.07 -4.28 10.20
C LEU A 258 22.72 -4.09 11.58
N ASP A 259 21.91 -3.99 12.64
CA ASP A 259 22.35 -3.91 14.02
C ASP A 259 23.13 -5.17 14.43
N ASP A 260 22.63 -6.36 14.06
CA ASP A 260 23.31 -7.66 14.25
C ASP A 260 24.69 -7.70 13.55
N LEU A 261 24.89 -6.91 12.48
CA LEU A 261 26.17 -6.76 11.78
C LEU A 261 27.02 -5.59 12.33
N GLY A 262 26.63 -4.99 13.46
CA GLY A 262 27.34 -3.90 14.14
C GLY A 262 27.09 -2.51 13.56
N VAL A 263 26.01 -2.32 12.80
CA VAL A 263 25.61 -1.01 12.25
C VAL A 263 24.56 -0.35 13.13
N GLU A 264 24.98 0.44 14.11
CA GLU A 264 24.10 1.13 15.07
C GLU A 264 23.64 2.54 14.59
N ASN A 265 24.23 3.06 13.52
CA ASN A 265 23.93 4.42 13.04
C ASN A 265 22.63 4.44 12.23
N PRO A 266 21.54 5.11 12.70
CA PRO A 266 20.27 5.15 12.00
C PRO A 266 20.35 5.77 10.61
N GLY A 267 21.29 6.71 10.37
CA GLY A 267 21.52 7.31 9.05
C GLY A 267 22.01 6.27 8.04
N VAL A 268 22.92 5.37 8.44
CA VAL A 268 23.42 4.26 7.60
C VAL A 268 22.31 3.24 7.39
N ILE A 269 21.58 2.89 8.43
CA ILE A 269 20.43 1.96 8.37
C ILE A 269 19.38 2.51 7.40
N GLY A 270 19.01 3.79 7.54
CA GLY A 270 18.03 4.43 6.67
C GLY A 270 18.48 4.48 5.22
N LEU A 271 19.76 4.78 4.95
CA LEU A 271 20.31 4.79 3.60
C LEU A 271 20.33 3.40 2.97
N ALA A 272 20.78 2.38 3.70
CA ALA A 272 20.79 1.00 3.24
C ALA A 272 19.37 0.50 2.90
N THR A 273 18.39 0.78 3.76
CA THR A 273 16.99 0.43 3.54
C THR A 273 16.39 1.22 2.36
N ALA A 274 16.77 2.49 2.19
CA ALA A 274 16.35 3.32 1.05
C ALA A 274 16.86 2.76 -0.28
N ILE A 275 18.11 2.28 -0.34
CA ILE A 275 18.67 1.63 -1.53
C ILE A 275 17.84 0.40 -1.89
N ALA A 276 17.51 -0.45 -0.91
CA ALA A 276 16.63 -1.58 -1.12
C ALA A 276 15.22 -1.15 -1.56
N SER A 277 14.63 -0.16 -0.90
CA SER A 277 13.31 0.39 -1.23
C SER A 277 13.23 0.94 -2.66
N ALA A 278 14.29 1.58 -3.18
CA ALA A 278 14.35 2.05 -4.56
C ALA A 278 14.16 0.90 -5.58
N ALA A 279 14.64 -0.31 -5.26
CA ALA A 279 14.44 -1.49 -6.09
C ALA A 279 12.95 -1.90 -6.18
N THR A 280 12.11 -1.58 -5.19
CA THR A 280 10.66 -1.80 -5.25
C THR A 280 10.04 -0.97 -6.38
N VAL A 281 10.47 0.29 -6.54
CA VAL A 281 10.02 1.14 -7.66
C VAL A 281 10.44 0.53 -8.99
N ALA A 282 11.69 0.07 -9.09
CA ALA A 282 12.20 -0.60 -10.29
C ALA A 282 11.39 -1.87 -10.62
N GLY A 283 11.08 -2.69 -9.60
CA GLY A 283 10.23 -3.88 -9.74
C GLY A 283 8.83 -3.55 -10.28
N ALA A 284 8.19 -2.52 -9.74
CA ALA A 284 6.87 -2.07 -10.21
C ALA A 284 6.92 -1.61 -11.68
N LEU A 285 7.99 -0.90 -12.08
CA LEU A 285 8.20 -0.50 -13.48
C LEU A 285 8.45 -1.69 -14.42
N VAL A 286 9.21 -2.70 -13.96
CA VAL A 286 9.41 -3.95 -14.70
C VAL A 286 8.08 -4.64 -14.91
N PHE A 287 7.27 -4.79 -13.85
CA PHE A 287 5.95 -5.41 -13.95
C PHE A 287 5.04 -4.66 -14.94
N ALA A 288 5.02 -3.33 -14.92
CA ALA A 288 4.22 -2.52 -15.84
C ALA A 288 4.57 -2.74 -17.33
N ARG A 289 5.80 -3.17 -17.61
CA ARG A 289 6.25 -3.53 -18.98
C ARG A 289 6.05 -5.00 -19.32
N LEU A 290 5.77 -5.86 -18.35
CA LEU A 290 5.52 -7.27 -18.60
C LEU A 290 4.21 -7.46 -19.38
N LYS A 291 4.29 -8.05 -20.55
CA LYS A 291 3.12 -8.40 -21.40
C LYS A 291 2.51 -9.77 -21.02
N ARG A 292 2.82 -10.31 -19.85
CA ARG A 292 2.32 -11.62 -19.38
C ARG A 292 1.16 -11.42 -18.41
N SER A 293 0.28 -12.43 -18.31
CA SER A 293 -0.78 -12.39 -17.30
C SER A 293 -0.17 -12.42 -15.89
N PRO A 294 -0.77 -11.71 -14.92
CA PRO A 294 -0.28 -11.67 -13.55
C PRO A 294 -0.07 -13.06 -12.93
N ASP A 295 -1.02 -13.97 -13.16
CA ASP A 295 -0.97 -15.34 -12.61
C ASP A 295 0.25 -16.14 -13.12
N VAL A 296 0.70 -15.90 -14.36
CA VAL A 296 1.91 -16.52 -14.92
C VAL A 296 3.19 -15.90 -14.36
N ALA A 297 3.15 -14.64 -13.95
CA ALA A 297 4.31 -13.95 -13.39
C ALA A 297 4.55 -14.30 -11.90
N LEU A 298 3.49 -14.56 -11.13
CA LEU A 298 3.54 -14.77 -9.68
C LEU A 298 4.58 -15.82 -9.22
N PRO A 299 4.73 -17.01 -9.85
CA PRO A 299 5.75 -17.98 -9.44
C PRO A 299 7.16 -17.40 -9.51
N ALA A 300 7.50 -16.73 -10.62
CA ALA A 300 8.82 -16.14 -10.80
C ALA A 300 9.05 -14.99 -9.79
N VAL A 301 8.03 -14.20 -9.51
CA VAL A 301 8.10 -13.09 -8.53
C VAL A 301 8.36 -13.61 -7.13
N PHE A 302 7.63 -14.65 -6.67
CA PHE A 302 7.91 -15.27 -5.37
C PHE A 302 9.28 -15.94 -5.31
N ALA A 303 9.75 -16.53 -6.42
CA ALA A 303 11.10 -17.09 -6.50
C ALA A 303 12.18 -16.01 -6.34
N ILE A 304 12.01 -14.83 -6.96
CA ILE A 304 12.93 -13.69 -6.80
C ILE A 304 12.93 -13.22 -5.34
N CYS A 305 11.75 -13.08 -4.72
CA CYS A 305 11.67 -12.72 -3.31
C CYS A 305 12.37 -13.73 -2.41
N GLY A 306 12.13 -15.01 -2.63
CA GLY A 306 12.79 -16.09 -1.89
C GLY A 306 14.30 -16.12 -2.08
N ALA A 307 14.79 -15.89 -3.29
CA ALA A 307 16.24 -15.77 -3.59
C ALA A 307 16.85 -14.57 -2.82
N GLY A 308 16.16 -13.41 -2.79
CA GLY A 308 16.60 -12.26 -2.02
C GLY A 308 16.75 -12.58 -0.52
N PHE A 309 15.76 -13.24 0.07
CA PHE A 309 15.85 -13.72 1.45
C PHE A 309 16.94 -14.77 1.67
N GLY A 310 17.17 -15.66 0.71
CA GLY A 310 18.30 -16.60 0.76
C GLY A 310 19.66 -15.89 0.81
N VAL A 311 19.83 -14.81 0.03
CA VAL A 311 21.05 -13.99 0.08
C VAL A 311 21.15 -13.25 1.43
N MET A 312 20.03 -12.71 1.96
CA MET A 312 20.02 -12.05 3.28
C MET A 312 20.37 -13.04 4.40
N PHE A 313 19.88 -14.27 4.34
CA PHE A 313 20.21 -15.32 5.31
C PHE A 313 21.71 -15.66 5.31
N LEU A 314 22.35 -15.69 4.12
CA LEU A 314 23.78 -15.99 3.98
C LEU A 314 24.68 -14.77 4.21
N ALA A 315 24.09 -13.60 4.51
CA ALA A 315 24.83 -12.35 4.58
C ALA A 315 25.66 -12.27 5.88
N GLY A 316 26.97 -12.42 5.74
CA GLY A 316 27.96 -12.10 6.78
C GLY A 316 28.54 -10.68 6.68
N SER A 317 27.98 -9.81 5.82
CA SER A 317 28.44 -8.44 5.64
C SER A 317 27.32 -7.51 5.17
N VAL A 318 27.46 -6.23 5.50
CA VAL A 318 26.46 -5.20 5.13
C VAL A 318 26.22 -5.13 3.61
N PRO A 319 27.24 -5.13 2.72
CA PRO A 319 26.98 -5.10 1.30
C PRO A 319 26.17 -6.28 0.80
N LEU A 320 26.45 -7.49 1.28
CA LEU A 320 25.71 -8.70 0.87
C LEU A 320 24.27 -8.68 1.37
N LEU A 321 24.03 -8.19 2.61
CA LEU A 321 22.69 -8.00 3.16
C LEU A 321 21.89 -7.03 2.29
N VAL A 322 22.48 -5.89 1.91
CA VAL A 322 21.83 -4.89 1.04
C VAL A 322 21.52 -5.48 -0.35
N VAL A 323 22.43 -6.27 -0.94
CA VAL A 323 22.17 -6.96 -2.21
C VAL A 323 20.97 -7.90 -2.09
N GLY A 324 20.89 -8.70 -1.02
CA GLY A 324 19.74 -9.58 -0.77
C GLY A 324 18.43 -8.79 -0.63
N ALA A 325 18.46 -7.69 0.13
CA ALA A 325 17.31 -6.81 0.30
C ALA A 325 16.89 -6.14 -1.03
N VAL A 326 17.84 -5.71 -1.86
CA VAL A 326 17.56 -5.17 -3.22
C VAL A 326 16.87 -6.21 -4.11
N VAL A 327 17.36 -7.45 -4.12
CA VAL A 327 16.75 -8.54 -4.90
C VAL A 327 15.33 -8.84 -4.39
N ASN A 328 15.13 -8.91 -3.07
CA ASN A 328 13.80 -9.10 -2.49
C ASN A 328 12.87 -7.94 -2.86
N CYS A 329 13.31 -6.69 -2.69
CA CYS A 329 12.53 -5.49 -3.00
C CYS A 329 12.18 -5.37 -4.49
N LEU A 330 13.05 -5.81 -5.40
CA LEU A 330 12.73 -5.92 -6.83
C LEU A 330 11.55 -6.89 -7.04
N GLY A 331 11.59 -8.05 -6.39
CA GLY A 331 10.50 -9.03 -6.41
C GLY A 331 9.21 -8.48 -5.83
N THR A 332 9.25 -7.87 -4.64
CA THR A 332 8.06 -7.34 -3.95
C THR A 332 7.45 -6.16 -4.68
N GLY A 333 8.26 -5.36 -5.39
CA GLY A 333 7.76 -4.30 -6.29
C GLY A 333 6.92 -4.83 -7.45
N MET A 334 7.21 -6.04 -7.94
CA MET A 334 6.39 -6.73 -8.93
C MET A 334 5.19 -7.43 -8.29
N LEU A 335 5.32 -7.89 -7.05
CA LEU A 335 4.37 -8.76 -6.35
C LEU A 335 3.03 -8.07 -6.12
N LEU A 336 3.04 -6.84 -5.57
CA LEU A 336 1.83 -6.11 -5.21
C LEU A 336 0.91 -5.84 -6.41
N PRO A 337 1.38 -5.24 -7.51
CA PRO A 337 0.53 -5.02 -8.68
C PRO A 337 0.08 -6.34 -9.32
N ALA A 338 0.89 -7.41 -9.27
CA ALA A 338 0.50 -8.72 -9.78
C ALA A 338 -0.66 -9.32 -8.97
N LEU A 339 -0.57 -9.29 -7.64
CA LEU A 339 -1.62 -9.79 -6.74
C LEU A 339 -2.92 -8.99 -6.88
N LEU A 340 -2.83 -7.66 -6.90
CA LEU A 340 -4.01 -6.80 -7.06
C LEU A 340 -4.70 -7.03 -8.40
N THR A 341 -3.94 -7.09 -9.49
CA THR A 341 -4.49 -7.32 -10.83
C THR A 341 -5.11 -8.72 -10.94
N SER A 342 -4.47 -9.72 -10.34
CA SER A 342 -5.00 -11.10 -10.26
C SER A 342 -6.31 -11.15 -9.44
N ALA A 343 -6.40 -10.39 -8.35
CA ALA A 343 -7.63 -10.28 -7.56
C ALA A 343 -8.76 -9.63 -8.36
N MET A 344 -8.48 -8.49 -9.01
CA MET A 344 -9.49 -7.74 -9.76
C MET A 344 -9.97 -8.46 -11.03
N SER A 345 -9.13 -9.29 -11.66
CA SER A 345 -9.51 -10.07 -12.84
C SER A 345 -10.52 -11.18 -12.56
N ARG A 346 -10.67 -11.58 -11.29
CA ARG A 346 -11.61 -12.62 -10.85
C ARG A 346 -12.97 -12.08 -10.42
N LEU A 347 -13.16 -10.77 -10.43
CA LEU A 347 -14.33 -10.08 -9.92
C LEU A 347 -15.12 -9.42 -11.04
N ALA A 348 -16.44 -9.54 -10.99
CA ALA A 348 -17.35 -8.71 -11.77
C ALA A 348 -17.19 -7.23 -11.36
N PHE A 349 -17.58 -6.31 -12.23
CA PHE A 349 -17.40 -4.88 -12.01
C PHE A 349 -18.06 -4.40 -10.69
N GLU A 350 -19.26 -4.92 -10.41
CA GLU A 350 -20.07 -4.60 -9.23
C GLU A 350 -19.40 -5.05 -7.91
N ASP A 351 -18.61 -6.13 -7.95
CA ASP A 351 -17.95 -6.72 -6.79
C ASP A 351 -16.54 -6.15 -6.52
N ARG A 352 -16.01 -5.35 -7.44
CA ARG A 352 -14.63 -4.82 -7.32
C ARG A 352 -14.41 -3.99 -6.08
N GLY A 353 -15.39 -3.19 -5.65
CA GLY A 353 -15.27 -2.38 -4.42
C GLY A 353 -15.11 -3.27 -3.18
N ARG A 354 -15.96 -4.30 -3.03
CA ARG A 354 -15.87 -5.27 -1.93
C ARG A 354 -14.58 -6.08 -1.99
N GLY A 355 -14.21 -6.53 -3.19
CA GLY A 355 -12.99 -7.29 -3.42
C GLY A 355 -11.73 -6.48 -3.13
N THR A 356 -11.67 -5.20 -3.49
CA THR A 356 -10.56 -4.31 -3.14
C THR A 356 -10.45 -4.13 -1.63
N GLY A 357 -11.57 -3.93 -0.92
CA GLY A 357 -11.58 -3.84 0.54
C GLY A 357 -11.01 -5.10 1.21
N LEU A 358 -11.45 -6.29 0.78
CA LEU A 358 -10.95 -7.57 1.30
C LEU A 358 -9.47 -7.78 0.98
N TRP A 359 -9.04 -7.47 -0.25
CA TRP A 359 -7.64 -7.54 -0.66
C TRP A 359 -6.75 -6.61 0.19
N THR A 360 -7.21 -5.38 0.42
CA THR A 360 -6.50 -4.39 1.26
C THR A 360 -6.41 -4.87 2.71
N SER A 361 -7.50 -5.46 3.25
CA SER A 361 -7.48 -6.07 4.59
C SER A 361 -6.48 -7.21 4.68
N ALA A 362 -6.42 -8.08 3.68
CA ALA A 362 -5.46 -9.18 3.65
C ALA A 362 -4.01 -8.66 3.59
N PHE A 363 -3.76 -7.62 2.77
CA PHE A 363 -2.44 -7.01 2.65
C PHE A 363 -1.97 -6.39 3.97
N PHE A 364 -2.76 -5.49 4.54
CA PHE A 364 -2.38 -4.83 5.80
C PHE A 364 -2.42 -5.77 7.01
N GLY A 365 -3.27 -6.81 6.99
CA GLY A 365 -3.26 -7.88 7.98
C GLY A 365 -1.95 -8.67 7.97
N GLY A 366 -1.44 -9.02 6.78
CA GLY A 366 -0.13 -9.66 6.61
C GLY A 366 1.02 -8.75 7.05
N ALA A 367 0.93 -7.45 6.76
CA ALA A 367 1.91 -6.46 7.21
C ALA A 367 2.01 -6.36 8.74
N PHE A 368 0.85 -6.35 9.42
CA PHE A 368 0.79 -6.34 10.88
C PHE A 368 1.36 -7.60 11.52
N VAL A 369 1.03 -8.77 10.96
CA VAL A 369 1.43 -10.06 11.52
C VAL A 369 2.91 -10.39 11.23
N CYS A 370 3.53 -9.75 10.24
CA CYS A 370 4.89 -10.00 9.79
C CYS A 370 5.93 -10.07 10.94
N PRO A 371 6.11 -9.04 11.79
CA PRO A 371 7.11 -9.09 12.86
C PRO A 371 6.80 -10.16 13.92
N LEU A 372 5.53 -10.47 14.17
CA LEU A 372 5.14 -11.51 15.14
C LEU A 372 5.53 -12.90 14.63
N VAL A 373 5.33 -13.16 13.33
CA VAL A 373 5.73 -14.43 12.71
C VAL A 373 7.24 -14.54 12.67
N LEU A 374 7.97 -13.47 12.32
CA LEU A 374 9.43 -13.48 12.30
C LEU A 374 10.01 -13.70 13.71
N LEU A 375 9.45 -13.06 14.72
CA LEU A 375 9.84 -13.28 16.12
C LEU A 375 9.60 -14.74 16.56
N ALA A 376 8.47 -15.34 16.19
CA ALA A 376 8.19 -16.74 16.47
C ALA A 376 9.15 -17.68 15.74
N LEU A 377 9.47 -17.41 14.49
CA LEU A 377 10.46 -18.17 13.71
C LEU A 377 11.86 -18.00 14.27
N GLU A 378 12.24 -16.78 14.66
CA GLU A 378 13.54 -16.48 15.28
C GLU A 378 13.76 -17.33 16.54
N SER A 379 12.75 -17.44 17.40
CA SER A 379 12.82 -18.29 18.59
C SER A 379 13.02 -19.78 18.28
N ALA A 380 12.56 -20.23 17.11
CA ALA A 380 12.68 -21.62 16.67
C ALA A 380 14.03 -21.95 16.02
N VAL A 381 14.66 -20.98 15.33
CA VAL A 381 15.90 -21.21 14.56
C VAL A 381 17.14 -20.51 15.13
N GLY A 382 16.99 -19.78 16.24
CA GLY A 382 18.11 -19.20 16.98
C GLY A 382 18.67 -17.90 16.40
N GLY A 383 17.92 -17.17 15.54
CA GLY A 383 18.33 -15.86 15.04
C GLY A 383 17.44 -15.30 13.94
N LEU A 384 17.43 -13.96 13.82
CA LEU A 384 16.58 -13.24 12.86
C LEU A 384 16.93 -13.59 11.41
N ALA A 385 18.23 -13.70 11.07
CA ALA A 385 18.66 -14.12 9.73
C ALA A 385 18.09 -15.50 9.36
N GLY A 386 18.07 -16.45 10.30
CA GLY A 386 17.44 -17.76 10.13
C GLY A 386 15.93 -17.68 9.87
N ALA A 387 15.23 -16.82 10.61
CA ALA A 387 13.79 -16.58 10.42
C ALA A 387 13.49 -16.03 9.02
N VAL A 388 14.30 -15.07 8.54
CA VAL A 388 14.22 -14.53 7.16
C VAL A 388 14.50 -15.63 6.13
N GLY A 389 15.48 -16.50 6.38
CA GLY A 389 15.78 -17.65 5.53
C GLY A 389 14.61 -18.63 5.41
N LEU A 390 13.93 -18.93 6.53
CA LEU A 390 12.72 -19.77 6.53
C LEU A 390 11.58 -19.13 5.74
N LEU A 391 11.37 -17.83 5.90
CA LEU A 391 10.35 -17.10 5.11
C LEU A 391 10.69 -17.16 3.60
N GLY A 392 12.00 -17.09 3.27
CA GLY A 392 12.51 -17.27 1.91
C GLY A 392 12.23 -18.67 1.36
N ALA A 393 12.46 -19.73 2.16
CA ALA A 393 12.11 -21.09 1.80
C ALA A 393 10.58 -21.25 1.60
N ALA A 394 9.77 -20.65 2.45
CA ALA A 394 8.31 -20.63 2.27
C ALA A 394 7.91 -19.93 0.97
N ALA A 395 8.53 -18.81 0.61
CA ALA A 395 8.30 -18.13 -0.66
C ALA A 395 8.68 -19.00 -1.87
N ALA A 396 9.78 -19.74 -1.79
CA ALA A 396 10.19 -20.70 -2.82
C ALA A 396 9.19 -21.86 -2.95
N VAL A 397 8.65 -22.38 -1.84
CA VAL A 397 7.61 -23.43 -1.85
C VAL A 397 6.32 -22.89 -2.51
N VAL A 398 5.90 -21.67 -2.19
CA VAL A 398 4.76 -21.01 -2.84
C VAL A 398 5.00 -20.85 -4.33
N ALA A 399 6.20 -20.42 -4.74
CA ALA A 399 6.59 -20.31 -6.14
C ALA A 399 6.49 -21.65 -6.88
N ALA A 400 7.02 -22.72 -6.29
CA ALA A 400 6.96 -24.07 -6.85
C ALA A 400 5.52 -24.60 -6.94
N GLY A 401 4.70 -24.37 -5.92
CA GLY A 401 3.28 -24.74 -5.90
C GLY A 401 2.47 -24.04 -7.01
N LEU A 402 2.66 -22.73 -7.16
CA LEU A 402 2.02 -21.94 -8.23
C LEU A 402 2.49 -22.40 -9.61
N TRP A 403 3.77 -22.68 -9.78
CA TRP A 403 4.33 -23.21 -11.03
C TRP A 403 3.73 -24.57 -11.38
N GLY A 404 3.64 -25.48 -10.41
CA GLY A 404 3.00 -26.77 -10.57
C GLY A 404 1.54 -26.69 -10.98
N ALA A 405 0.79 -25.75 -10.36
CA ALA A 405 -0.61 -25.50 -10.71
C ALA A 405 -0.76 -25.00 -12.16
N LEU A 406 0.11 -24.08 -12.61
CA LEU A 406 0.11 -23.57 -13.98
C LEU A 406 0.41 -24.68 -15.01
N ARG A 407 1.37 -25.54 -14.71
CA ARG A 407 1.70 -26.68 -15.60
C ARG A 407 0.52 -27.63 -15.75
N ARG A 408 -0.19 -27.95 -14.66
CA ARG A 408 -1.40 -28.81 -14.69
C ARG A 408 -2.53 -28.18 -15.49
N ALA A 409 -2.77 -26.87 -15.32
CA ALA A 409 -3.78 -26.14 -16.08
C ALA A 409 -3.44 -26.08 -17.59
N GLY A 410 -2.18 -25.90 -17.95
CA GLY A 410 -1.72 -25.94 -19.35
C GLY A 410 -1.81 -27.33 -19.99
N ALA A 411 -1.59 -28.38 -19.22
CA ALA A 411 -1.75 -29.77 -19.69
C ALA A 411 -3.23 -30.17 -19.89
N ALA A 412 -4.14 -29.59 -19.11
CA ALA A 412 -5.58 -29.86 -19.21
C ALA A 412 -6.24 -29.18 -20.44
N HIS A 413 -5.58 -28.17 -21.04
CA HIS A 413 -6.07 -27.46 -22.23
C HIS A 413 -4.94 -27.48 -23.29
N PRO A 414 -4.72 -28.59 -24.03
CA PRO A 414 -3.78 -28.61 -25.13
C PRO A 414 -4.22 -27.58 -26.18
N ARG A 415 -3.26 -26.73 -26.61
CA ARG A 415 -3.51 -25.75 -27.69
C ARG A 415 -4.08 -26.47 -28.88
N PRO A 416 -5.19 -25.99 -29.50
CA PRO A 416 -5.66 -26.54 -30.75
C PRO A 416 -4.50 -26.44 -31.77
N LEU A 417 -4.24 -27.57 -32.45
CA LEU A 417 -3.26 -27.64 -33.53
C LEU A 417 -3.57 -26.56 -34.57
N PRO A 418 -2.55 -25.88 -35.12
CA PRO A 418 -2.77 -24.94 -36.22
C PRO A 418 -3.48 -25.69 -37.34
N LYS A 419 -4.61 -25.12 -37.83
CA LYS A 419 -5.33 -25.65 -38.99
C LYS A 419 -4.32 -25.79 -40.13
N PRO A 420 -4.29 -26.93 -40.83
CA PRO A 420 -3.47 -27.07 -42.01
C PRO A 420 -3.89 -25.99 -43.01
N LEU A 421 -2.90 -25.27 -43.55
CA LEU A 421 -3.09 -24.32 -44.66
C LEU A 421 -3.64 -25.14 -45.85
N ALA A 422 -4.88 -24.83 -46.26
CA ALA A 422 -5.50 -25.32 -47.47
C ALA A 422 -5.05 -24.48 -48.65
#